data_60512014f606b0d9e97189c97fbe94fd
#
_entry.id   60512014f606b0d9e97189c97fbe94fd
#
_cell.length_a   1.000
_cell.length_b   1.000
_cell.length_c   1.000
_cell.angle_alpha   90.00
_cell.angle_beta   90.00
_cell.angle_gamma   90.00
#
_symmetry.space_group_name_H-M   'P 1'
#
loop_
_entity.id
_entity.type
_entity.pdbx_description
1 polymer ?
#
loop_
_entity_poly.entity_id
_entity_poly.type
_entity_poly.pdbx_seq_one_letter_code
_entity_poly.pdbx_strand_id
1 'polypeptide(L)'
;MRRKADNTGRRPRLGLALSGGAARGLAHVGALKVFDEHGLRFDCVAGTSAGALVGGALASGMPFGEIEKIGRSLRWRDLGRMTVSRLGVQSNAQLEEYVRARFPVSRFEELPTPFAAVATDLRTGAAVVMRDEGDVAFAIRASCAVPGWYVPVTDGRGRQLVDGGLVANLPVSVVRALGAEVVVAIDVNFEGAKFLGPPASVVGVLLQSMLVGQRTAVAHQRQLADVVLSPAVGHMRWDEMGRAAEFIEAGAEAARAAMPAITELLEPQPEEGQGWFNLRRARDRQPLKD
;
A
#
# COMPACT_ATOMS: atom_id res chain seq x y z
N MET A 1 -9.99 3.45 21.17
CA MET A 1 -10.96 4.56 21.19
C MET A 1 -11.67 4.57 19.83
N ARG A 2 -12.92 4.09 19.74
CA ARG A 2 -13.73 4.16 18.52
C ARG A 2 -14.05 5.65 18.26
N ARG A 3 -13.63 6.20 17.12
CA ARG A 3 -14.02 7.55 16.70
C ARG A 3 -15.53 7.54 16.41
N LYS A 4 -16.26 8.54 16.93
CA LYS A 4 -17.65 8.81 16.54
C LYS A 4 -17.70 9.06 15.03
N ALA A 5 -18.50 8.27 14.31
CA ALA A 5 -18.84 8.54 12.92
C ALA A 5 -19.55 9.88 12.81
N ASP A 6 -19.13 10.70 11.87
CA ASP A 6 -19.80 11.95 11.53
C ASP A 6 -21.08 11.60 10.75
N ASN A 7 -22.24 11.93 11.31
CA ASN A 7 -23.55 11.42 10.91
C ASN A 7 -24.11 12.20 9.69
N THR A 8 -23.37 12.21 8.56
CA THR A 8 -23.76 12.97 7.35
C THR A 8 -24.49 12.14 6.29
N GLY A 9 -24.80 10.87 6.55
CA GLY A 9 -25.40 9.95 5.54
C GLY A 9 -24.49 9.64 4.35
N ARG A 10 -23.23 10.10 4.38
CA ARG A 10 -22.18 9.88 3.39
C ARG A 10 -21.41 8.58 3.70
N ARG A 11 -21.03 7.80 2.66
CA ARG A 11 -20.10 6.70 2.90
C ARG A 11 -18.76 7.25 3.44
N PRO A 12 -18.07 6.50 4.31
CA PRO A 12 -16.74 6.90 4.79
C PRO A 12 -15.74 6.93 3.64
N ARG A 13 -14.75 7.83 3.74
CA ARG A 13 -13.63 7.88 2.77
C ARG A 13 -12.77 6.64 2.92
N LEU A 14 -12.71 5.85 1.86
CA LEU A 14 -11.98 4.58 1.80
C LEU A 14 -10.57 4.79 1.27
N GLY A 15 -9.56 4.37 2.03
CA GLY A 15 -8.17 4.41 1.63
C GLY A 15 -7.56 3.02 1.46
N LEU A 16 -6.57 2.92 0.57
CA LEU A 16 -5.84 1.69 0.28
C LEU A 16 -4.35 1.85 0.61
N ALA A 17 -3.82 0.98 1.48
CA ALA A 17 -2.41 0.89 1.80
C ALA A 17 -1.79 -0.38 1.20
N LEU A 18 -0.74 -0.23 0.37
CA LEU A 18 -0.08 -1.32 -0.33
C LEU A 18 1.37 -1.47 0.14
N SER A 19 1.70 -2.63 0.71
CA SER A 19 3.06 -2.89 1.20
C SER A 19 4.08 -3.09 0.09
N GLY A 20 5.35 -2.88 0.39
CA GLY A 20 6.46 -3.39 -0.42
C GLY A 20 6.53 -4.92 -0.34
N GLY A 21 7.23 -5.52 -1.32
CA GLY A 21 7.37 -6.99 -1.34
C GLY A 21 7.98 -7.57 -2.62
N ALA A 22 8.56 -6.74 -3.48
CA ALA A 22 9.15 -7.13 -4.77
C ALA A 22 8.15 -7.97 -5.62
N ALA A 23 8.49 -9.18 -6.10
CA ALA A 23 7.58 -10.01 -6.89
C ALA A 23 6.28 -10.37 -6.15
N ARG A 24 6.30 -10.48 -4.81
CA ARG A 24 5.09 -10.72 -3.99
C ARG A 24 4.05 -9.61 -4.15
N GLY A 25 4.49 -8.40 -4.53
CA GLY A 25 3.60 -7.28 -4.86
C GLY A 25 2.62 -7.55 -6.00
N LEU A 26 2.85 -8.59 -6.80
CA LEU A 26 1.88 -9.06 -7.81
C LEU A 26 0.57 -9.55 -7.16
N ALA A 27 0.57 -9.90 -5.87
CA ALA A 27 -0.65 -10.21 -5.15
C ALA A 27 -1.56 -8.98 -4.98
N HIS A 28 -1.02 -7.76 -4.96
CA HIS A 28 -1.84 -6.54 -4.99
C HIS A 28 -2.74 -6.49 -6.22
N VAL A 29 -2.21 -6.93 -7.38
CA VAL A 29 -2.97 -6.97 -8.64
C VAL A 29 -4.19 -7.88 -8.51
N GLY A 30 -4.04 -9.05 -7.88
CA GLY A 30 -5.15 -9.98 -7.63
C GLY A 30 -6.23 -9.40 -6.71
N ALA A 31 -5.80 -8.68 -5.67
CA ALA A 31 -6.74 -8.00 -4.78
C ALA A 31 -7.49 -6.87 -5.51
N LEU A 32 -6.79 -6.07 -6.32
CA LEU A 32 -7.42 -5.03 -7.13
C LEU A 32 -8.45 -5.59 -8.11
N LYS A 33 -8.22 -6.80 -8.66
CA LYS A 33 -9.19 -7.50 -9.50
C LYS A 33 -10.52 -7.69 -8.80
N VAL A 34 -10.47 -8.26 -7.60
CA VAL A 34 -11.68 -8.52 -6.81
C VAL A 34 -12.37 -7.22 -6.41
N PHE A 35 -11.61 -6.19 -6.06
CA PHE A 35 -12.17 -4.88 -5.75
C PHE A 35 -12.89 -4.25 -6.96
N ASP A 36 -12.30 -4.36 -8.16
CA ASP A 36 -12.92 -3.87 -9.39
C ASP A 36 -14.20 -4.66 -9.76
N GLU A 37 -14.16 -6.00 -9.64
CA GLU A 37 -15.32 -6.88 -9.83
C GLU A 37 -16.51 -6.54 -8.91
N HIS A 38 -16.23 -6.05 -7.69
CA HIS A 38 -17.24 -5.62 -6.72
C HIS A 38 -17.56 -4.11 -6.79
N GLY A 39 -17.01 -3.40 -7.77
CA GLY A 39 -17.24 -1.96 -7.93
C GLY A 39 -16.64 -1.11 -6.80
N LEU A 40 -15.71 -1.65 -5.99
CA LEU A 40 -15.09 -0.93 -4.90
C LEU A 40 -14.14 0.14 -5.43
N ARG A 41 -14.30 1.37 -4.97
CA ARG A 41 -13.46 2.52 -5.35
C ARG A 41 -12.80 3.12 -4.13
N PHE A 42 -11.51 3.43 -4.25
CA PHE A 42 -10.72 4.04 -3.18
C PHE A 42 -10.63 5.55 -3.39
N ASP A 43 -10.79 6.30 -2.31
CA ASP A 43 -10.71 7.77 -2.31
C ASP A 43 -9.26 8.27 -2.19
N CYS A 44 -8.34 7.43 -1.75
CA CYS A 44 -6.90 7.69 -1.73
C CYS A 44 -6.10 6.38 -1.62
N VAL A 45 -4.86 6.42 -2.08
CA VAL A 45 -3.95 5.27 -2.11
C VAL A 45 -2.57 5.68 -1.60
N ALA A 46 -1.92 4.83 -0.82
CA ALA A 46 -0.49 4.96 -0.57
C ALA A 46 0.21 3.61 -0.75
N GLY A 47 1.42 3.66 -1.26
CA GLY A 47 2.21 2.46 -1.53
C GLY A 47 3.68 2.63 -1.22
N THR A 48 4.32 1.50 -0.94
CA THR A 48 5.78 1.40 -0.76
C THR A 48 6.33 0.37 -1.72
N SER A 49 7.43 0.68 -2.42
CA SER A 49 8.13 -0.26 -3.32
C SER A 49 7.17 -0.85 -4.37
N ALA A 50 7.03 -2.16 -4.45
CA ALA A 50 6.06 -2.81 -5.34
C ALA A 50 4.62 -2.28 -5.15
N GLY A 51 4.24 -1.97 -3.90
CA GLY A 51 2.96 -1.33 -3.59
C GLY A 51 2.85 0.09 -4.16
N ALA A 52 3.97 0.85 -4.25
CA ALA A 52 3.98 2.16 -4.90
C ALA A 52 3.76 2.02 -6.43
N LEU A 53 4.35 1.00 -7.06
CA LEU A 53 4.16 0.75 -8.48
C LEU A 53 2.70 0.40 -8.81
N VAL A 54 2.11 -0.55 -8.06
CA VAL A 54 0.72 -0.99 -8.28
C VAL A 54 -0.28 0.10 -7.86
N GLY A 55 -0.04 0.77 -6.74
CA GLY A 55 -0.89 1.86 -6.25
C GLY A 55 -0.86 3.09 -7.15
N GLY A 56 0.31 3.44 -7.70
CA GLY A 56 0.47 4.51 -8.67
C GLY A 56 -0.25 4.20 -9.99
N ALA A 57 -0.18 2.95 -10.47
CA ALA A 57 -0.93 2.52 -11.65
C ALA A 57 -2.46 2.67 -11.44
N LEU A 58 -2.96 2.21 -10.30
CA LEU A 58 -4.37 2.38 -9.93
C LEU A 58 -4.75 3.87 -9.86
N ALA A 59 -3.95 4.67 -9.14
CA ALA A 59 -4.22 6.08 -8.91
C ALA A 59 -4.15 6.93 -10.19
N SER A 60 -3.36 6.49 -11.19
CA SER A 60 -3.29 7.14 -12.51
C SER A 60 -4.53 6.93 -13.38
N GLY A 61 -5.52 6.16 -12.90
CA GLY A 61 -6.71 5.81 -13.66
C GLY A 61 -6.50 4.69 -14.68
N MET A 62 -5.40 3.94 -14.57
CA MET A 62 -5.13 2.80 -15.45
C MET A 62 -6.24 1.74 -15.26
N PRO A 63 -6.88 1.26 -16.36
CA PRO A 63 -7.87 0.20 -16.29
C PRO A 63 -7.28 -1.08 -15.68
N PHE A 64 -8.05 -1.80 -14.84
CA PHE A 64 -7.56 -3.00 -14.16
C PHE A 64 -6.95 -4.02 -15.14
N GLY A 65 -7.59 -4.25 -16.30
CA GLY A 65 -7.07 -5.18 -17.32
C GLY A 65 -5.64 -4.85 -17.80
N GLU A 66 -5.29 -3.56 -17.88
CA GLU A 66 -3.91 -3.14 -18.22
C GLU A 66 -2.96 -3.33 -17.03
N ILE A 67 -3.40 -3.08 -15.79
CA ILE A 67 -2.61 -3.36 -14.58
C ILE A 67 -2.28 -4.86 -14.50
N GLU A 68 -3.26 -5.73 -14.75
CA GLU A 68 -3.06 -7.19 -14.75
C GLU A 68 -2.10 -7.62 -15.86
N LYS A 69 -2.28 -7.11 -17.07
CA LYS A 69 -1.40 -7.41 -18.22
C LYS A 69 0.04 -6.99 -17.95
N ILE A 70 0.25 -5.80 -17.37
CA ILE A 70 1.56 -5.34 -16.92
C ILE A 70 2.11 -6.29 -15.86
N GLY A 71 1.36 -6.61 -14.81
CA GLY A 71 1.80 -7.51 -13.74
C GLY A 71 2.23 -8.88 -14.27
N ARG A 72 1.49 -9.48 -15.20
CA ARG A 72 1.82 -10.77 -15.81
C ARG A 72 3.05 -10.72 -16.72
N SER A 73 3.32 -9.59 -17.37
CA SER A 73 4.42 -9.44 -18.34
C SER A 73 5.70 -8.84 -17.74
N LEU A 74 5.63 -8.20 -16.57
CA LEU A 74 6.76 -7.53 -15.93
C LEU A 74 7.92 -8.50 -15.62
N ARG A 75 9.14 -8.04 -15.91
CA ARG A 75 10.37 -8.80 -15.67
C ARG A 75 11.39 -7.92 -14.97
N TRP A 76 12.34 -8.52 -14.27
CA TRP A 76 13.42 -7.80 -13.58
C TRP A 76 14.21 -6.86 -14.50
N ARG A 77 14.40 -7.24 -15.75
CA ARG A 77 15.08 -6.41 -16.76
C ARG A 77 14.36 -5.10 -17.09
N ASP A 78 13.05 -5.04 -16.80
CA ASP A 78 12.23 -3.84 -17.02
C ASP A 78 12.35 -2.85 -15.86
N LEU A 79 12.86 -3.32 -14.72
CA LEU A 79 12.96 -2.54 -13.47
C LEU A 79 14.34 -1.96 -13.24
N GLY A 80 15.41 -2.56 -13.82
CA GLY A 80 16.76 -2.07 -13.59
C GLY A 80 17.81 -2.72 -14.50
N ARG A 81 18.96 -2.06 -14.57
CA ARG A 81 20.14 -2.50 -15.32
C ARG A 81 21.38 -2.46 -14.45
N MET A 82 22.31 -3.39 -14.70
CA MET A 82 23.64 -3.39 -14.09
C MET A 82 24.32 -2.04 -14.31
N THR A 83 25.01 -1.56 -13.29
CA THR A 83 25.75 -0.30 -13.34
C THR A 83 27.09 -0.40 -12.64
N VAL A 84 28.05 0.45 -13.04
CA VAL A 84 29.33 0.57 -12.35
C VAL A 84 29.19 1.63 -11.26
N SER A 85 28.85 1.20 -10.04
CA SER A 85 28.68 2.07 -8.88
C SER A 85 29.18 1.39 -7.61
N ARG A 86 29.70 2.19 -6.65
CA ARG A 86 30.02 1.72 -5.30
C ARG A 86 28.81 1.68 -4.37
N LEU A 87 27.69 2.27 -4.79
CA LEU A 87 26.50 2.47 -3.95
C LEU A 87 25.38 1.46 -4.21
N GLY A 88 25.50 0.62 -5.24
CA GLY A 88 24.52 -0.39 -5.59
C GLY A 88 24.93 -1.19 -6.83
N VAL A 89 24.32 -2.35 -7.00
CA VAL A 89 24.62 -3.29 -8.10
C VAL A 89 23.94 -2.87 -9.40
N GLN A 90 22.77 -2.24 -9.31
CA GLN A 90 21.95 -1.84 -10.45
C GLN A 90 21.49 -0.38 -10.31
N SER A 91 21.15 0.24 -11.45
CA SER A 91 20.35 1.46 -11.52
C SER A 91 18.90 1.10 -11.87
N ASN A 92 17.94 1.68 -11.17
CA ASN A 92 16.50 1.56 -11.46
C ASN A 92 15.95 2.76 -12.26
N ALA A 93 16.79 3.49 -12.98
CA ALA A 93 16.34 4.59 -13.86
C ALA A 93 15.34 4.09 -14.93
N GLN A 94 15.52 2.85 -15.38
CA GLN A 94 14.64 2.21 -16.34
C GLN A 94 13.20 2.05 -15.82
N LEU A 95 13.00 1.84 -14.51
CA LEU A 95 11.66 1.80 -13.91
C LEU A 95 10.94 3.15 -14.09
N GLU A 96 11.65 4.26 -13.93
CA GLU A 96 11.09 5.59 -14.14
C GLU A 96 10.61 5.80 -15.59
N GLU A 97 11.45 5.41 -16.56
CA GLU A 97 11.10 5.42 -17.99
C GLU A 97 9.91 4.49 -18.28
N TYR A 98 9.91 3.31 -17.67
CA TYR A 98 8.84 2.31 -17.80
C TYR A 98 7.50 2.86 -17.33
N VAL A 99 7.46 3.53 -16.17
CA VAL A 99 6.26 4.15 -15.61
C VAL A 99 5.76 5.29 -16.50
N ARG A 100 6.65 6.22 -16.89
CA ARG A 100 6.28 7.34 -17.78
C ARG A 100 5.71 6.89 -19.12
N ALA A 101 6.21 5.78 -19.67
CA ALA A 101 5.74 5.27 -20.95
C ALA A 101 4.36 4.56 -20.89
N ARG A 102 3.90 4.16 -19.70
CA ARG A 102 2.72 3.30 -19.54
C ARG A 102 1.59 3.89 -18.72
N PHE A 103 1.90 4.78 -17.78
CA PHE A 103 0.86 5.37 -16.95
C PHE A 103 0.13 6.47 -17.72
N PRO A 104 -1.21 6.51 -17.64
CA PRO A 104 -2.02 7.56 -18.28
C PRO A 104 -1.64 8.97 -17.81
N VAL A 105 -1.29 9.07 -16.52
CA VAL A 105 -0.90 10.32 -15.85
C VAL A 105 0.36 10.07 -15.05
N SER A 106 1.32 10.98 -15.11
CA SER A 106 2.61 10.86 -14.42
C SER A 106 2.93 12.00 -13.44
N ARG A 107 1.98 12.91 -13.21
CA ARG A 107 2.12 14.00 -12.23
C ARG A 107 1.09 13.83 -11.11
N PHE A 108 1.51 14.04 -9.84
CA PHE A 108 0.64 13.84 -8.67
C PHE A 108 -0.61 14.70 -8.71
N GLU A 109 -0.47 15.96 -9.10
CA GLU A 109 -1.54 16.96 -9.18
C GLU A 109 -2.59 16.67 -10.26
N GLU A 110 -2.28 15.77 -11.20
CA GLU A 110 -3.17 15.36 -12.29
C GLU A 110 -3.84 13.99 -12.05
N LEU A 111 -3.44 13.29 -10.98
CA LEU A 111 -3.97 11.96 -10.67
C LEU A 111 -5.48 12.02 -10.34
N PRO A 112 -6.31 11.17 -10.98
CA PRO A 112 -7.74 11.08 -10.63
C PRO A 112 -7.98 10.60 -9.20
N THR A 113 -7.04 9.86 -8.62
CA THR A 113 -7.11 9.41 -7.22
C THR A 113 -5.87 9.93 -6.47
N PRO A 114 -6.01 10.65 -5.34
CA PRO A 114 -4.90 11.05 -4.49
C PRO A 114 -3.98 9.88 -4.15
N PHE A 115 -2.70 10.05 -4.39
CA PHE A 115 -1.70 9.01 -4.20
C PHE A 115 -0.50 9.51 -3.41
N ALA A 116 0.13 8.60 -2.65
CA ALA A 116 1.42 8.83 -2.02
C ALA A 116 2.36 7.64 -2.20
N ALA A 117 3.60 7.91 -2.60
CA ALA A 117 4.69 6.94 -2.57
C ALA A 117 5.65 7.26 -1.42
N VAL A 118 6.12 6.22 -0.72
CA VAL A 118 7.02 6.40 0.43
C VAL A 118 8.43 5.93 0.07
N ALA A 119 9.41 6.79 0.34
CA ALA A 119 10.83 6.47 0.31
C ALA A 119 11.47 6.78 1.68
N THR A 120 12.74 6.45 1.84
CA THR A 120 13.53 6.74 3.05
C THR A 120 14.68 7.67 2.69
N ASP A 121 14.86 8.78 3.41
CA ASP A 121 16.09 9.57 3.35
C ASP A 121 17.21 8.80 4.06
N LEU A 122 18.20 8.36 3.30
CA LEU A 122 19.28 7.51 3.82
C LEU A 122 20.13 8.20 4.90
N ARG A 123 20.22 9.52 4.85
CA ARG A 123 21.00 10.30 5.81
C ARG A 123 20.34 10.46 7.17
N THR A 124 19.03 10.65 7.19
CA THR A 124 18.26 10.94 8.41
C THR A 124 17.48 9.75 8.94
N GLY A 125 17.24 8.73 8.11
CA GLY A 125 16.32 7.65 8.41
C GLY A 125 14.84 8.07 8.39
N ALA A 126 14.51 9.30 7.96
CA ALA A 126 13.14 9.78 7.94
C ALA A 126 12.37 9.25 6.71
N ALA A 127 11.07 9.04 6.89
CA ALA A 127 10.17 8.78 5.78
C ALA A 127 10.04 10.03 4.89
N VAL A 128 10.17 9.85 3.58
CA VAL A 128 9.91 10.86 2.57
C VAL A 128 8.64 10.45 1.84
N VAL A 129 7.55 11.11 2.19
CA VAL A 129 6.24 10.91 1.54
C VAL A 129 6.13 11.86 0.37
N MET A 130 6.12 11.31 -0.85
CA MET A 130 5.97 12.06 -2.09
C MET A 130 4.51 11.99 -2.52
N ARG A 131 3.86 13.16 -2.62
CA ARG A 131 2.44 13.31 -2.94
C ARG A 131 2.15 14.75 -3.34
N ASP A 132 0.92 15.03 -3.70
CA ASP A 132 0.32 16.34 -3.96
C ASP A 132 0.86 17.01 -5.24
N GLU A 133 2.16 17.07 -5.45
CA GLU A 133 2.80 17.66 -6.64
C GLU A 133 4.08 16.92 -7.04
N GLY A 134 4.44 17.00 -8.34
CA GLY A 134 5.68 16.45 -8.88
C GLY A 134 5.50 15.15 -9.67
N ASP A 135 6.60 14.48 -9.92
CA ASP A 135 6.68 13.32 -10.81
C ASP A 135 6.42 12.01 -10.10
N VAL A 136 5.34 11.32 -10.47
CA VAL A 136 4.94 10.01 -9.94
C VAL A 136 5.97 8.93 -10.29
N ALA A 137 6.54 8.98 -11.50
CA ALA A 137 7.52 7.98 -11.93
C ALA A 137 8.83 8.08 -11.12
N PHE A 138 9.29 9.30 -10.84
CA PHE A 138 10.41 9.53 -9.92
C PHE A 138 10.10 9.00 -8.52
N ALA A 139 8.92 9.27 -8.00
CA ALA A 139 8.52 8.85 -6.66
C ALA A 139 8.46 7.31 -6.53
N ILE A 140 7.89 6.62 -7.53
CA ILE A 140 7.86 5.17 -7.60
C ILE A 140 9.29 4.61 -7.68
N ARG A 141 10.15 5.19 -8.53
CA ARG A 141 11.56 4.80 -8.62
C ARG A 141 12.28 4.93 -7.29
N ALA A 142 12.13 6.06 -6.60
CA ALA A 142 12.75 6.29 -5.30
C ALA A 142 12.23 5.30 -4.23
N SER A 143 10.90 5.05 -4.23
CA SER A 143 10.26 4.07 -3.36
C SER A 143 10.72 2.63 -3.60
N CYS A 144 11.19 2.30 -4.82
CA CYS A 144 11.68 0.99 -5.21
C CYS A 144 13.22 0.86 -5.17
N ALA A 145 13.94 1.85 -4.65
CA ALA A 145 15.41 1.83 -4.61
C ALA A 145 15.93 0.98 -3.43
N VAL A 146 15.79 -0.34 -3.52
CA VAL A 146 16.19 -1.29 -2.46
C VAL A 146 17.69 -1.15 -2.14
N PRO A 147 18.07 -0.87 -0.87
CA PRO A 147 19.46 -0.67 -0.48
C PRO A 147 20.39 -1.82 -0.85
N GLY A 148 21.56 -1.49 -1.38
CA GLY A 148 22.56 -2.45 -1.84
C GLY A 148 22.25 -3.09 -3.20
N TRP A 149 20.98 -3.28 -3.54
CA TRP A 149 20.57 -3.76 -4.86
C TRP A 149 20.53 -2.63 -5.89
N TYR A 150 19.84 -1.53 -5.57
CA TYR A 150 19.80 -0.34 -6.41
C TYR A 150 20.64 0.80 -5.85
N VAL A 151 21.19 1.61 -6.76
CA VAL A 151 21.82 2.88 -6.40
C VAL A 151 20.77 3.81 -5.80
N PRO A 152 21.06 4.48 -4.65
CA PRO A 152 20.16 5.49 -4.10
C PRO A 152 19.78 6.56 -5.12
N VAL A 153 18.53 7.00 -5.08
CA VAL A 153 18.00 8.05 -5.98
C VAL A 153 18.23 9.39 -5.33
N THR A 154 18.92 10.30 -6.02
CA THR A 154 19.13 11.69 -5.54
C THR A 154 17.98 12.55 -6.00
N ASP A 155 17.33 13.25 -5.05
CA ASP A 155 16.27 14.21 -5.37
C ASP A 155 16.79 15.63 -5.63
N GLY A 156 15.89 16.55 -6.02
CA GLY A 156 16.22 17.95 -6.29
C GLY A 156 16.77 18.75 -5.09
N ARG A 157 16.70 18.19 -3.88
CA ARG A 157 17.27 18.75 -2.64
C ARG A 157 18.61 18.10 -2.25
N GLY A 158 19.15 17.22 -3.08
CA GLY A 158 20.38 16.49 -2.83
C GLY A 158 20.25 15.36 -1.78
N ARG A 159 19.01 14.95 -1.40
CA ARG A 159 18.81 13.81 -0.52
C ARG A 159 19.00 12.51 -1.29
N GLN A 160 19.64 11.53 -0.65
CA GLN A 160 19.75 10.17 -1.17
C GLN A 160 18.58 9.33 -0.66
N LEU A 161 17.67 9.02 -1.56
CA LEU A 161 16.46 8.26 -1.28
C LEU A 161 16.66 6.79 -1.58
N VAL A 162 16.20 5.95 -0.67
CA VAL A 162 16.14 4.50 -0.80
C VAL A 162 14.73 3.99 -0.53
N ASP A 163 14.50 2.68 -0.70
CA ASP A 163 13.20 2.03 -0.53
C ASP A 163 12.54 2.41 0.79
N GLY A 164 11.26 2.77 0.71
CA GLY A 164 10.46 3.17 1.87
C GLY A 164 10.20 2.04 2.86
N GLY A 165 10.46 0.80 2.45
CA GLY A 165 10.31 -0.38 3.30
C GLY A 165 11.14 -0.33 4.58
N LEU A 166 12.23 0.45 4.64
CA LEU A 166 13.01 0.65 5.86
C LEU A 166 12.20 1.29 7.00
N VAL A 167 11.25 2.17 6.67
CA VAL A 167 10.56 3.02 7.67
C VAL A 167 9.04 2.84 7.66
N ALA A 168 8.43 2.56 6.50
CA ALA A 168 6.98 2.44 6.36
C ALA A 168 6.63 1.44 5.24
N ASN A 169 6.98 0.16 5.45
CA ASN A 169 6.70 -0.87 4.44
C ASN A 169 5.20 -1.06 4.15
N LEU A 170 4.33 -0.89 5.15
CA LEU A 170 2.88 -0.86 5.02
C LEU A 170 2.38 0.55 5.39
N PRO A 171 2.13 1.47 4.43
CA PRO A 171 2.00 2.90 4.70
C PRO A 171 0.58 3.31 5.16
N VAL A 172 0.01 2.62 6.17
CA VAL A 172 -1.35 2.89 6.70
C VAL A 172 -1.47 4.30 7.25
N SER A 173 -0.49 4.76 8.03
CA SER A 173 -0.50 6.13 8.57
C SER A 173 -0.48 7.20 7.47
N VAL A 174 0.16 6.91 6.34
CA VAL A 174 0.18 7.83 5.19
C VAL A 174 -1.20 7.89 4.53
N VAL A 175 -1.89 6.75 4.37
CA VAL A 175 -3.28 6.72 3.86
C VAL A 175 -4.22 7.50 4.79
N ARG A 176 -4.06 7.34 6.11
CA ARG A 176 -4.81 8.15 7.09
C ARG A 176 -4.55 9.66 6.92
N ALA A 177 -3.30 10.05 6.69
CA ALA A 177 -2.91 11.45 6.45
C ALA A 177 -3.43 12.01 5.10
N LEU A 178 -3.79 11.14 4.13
CA LEU A 178 -4.52 11.52 2.92
C LEU A 178 -6.04 11.71 3.17
N GLY A 179 -6.51 11.48 4.38
CA GLY A 179 -7.89 11.71 4.79
C GLY A 179 -8.79 10.48 4.74
N ALA A 180 -8.25 9.27 4.69
CA ALA A 180 -9.05 8.05 4.79
C ALA A 180 -9.68 7.88 6.17
N GLU A 181 -10.97 7.57 6.19
CA GLU A 181 -11.75 7.25 7.39
C GLU A 181 -11.79 5.74 7.64
N VAL A 182 -11.78 4.95 6.56
CA VAL A 182 -11.62 3.50 6.59
C VAL A 182 -10.38 3.16 5.75
N VAL A 183 -9.50 2.30 6.28
CA VAL A 183 -8.28 1.88 5.59
C VAL A 183 -8.26 0.37 5.41
N VAL A 184 -8.23 -0.05 4.16
CA VAL A 184 -7.89 -1.40 3.74
C VAL A 184 -6.39 -1.45 3.47
N ALA A 185 -5.69 -2.38 4.11
CA ALA A 185 -4.25 -2.59 3.94
C ALA A 185 -3.97 -3.97 3.34
N ILE A 186 -3.06 -4.05 2.37
CA ILE A 186 -2.61 -5.32 1.81
C ILE A 186 -1.13 -5.50 2.17
N ASP A 187 -0.85 -6.50 3.02
CA ASP A 187 0.49 -6.84 3.48
C ASP A 187 0.95 -8.17 2.87
N VAL A 188 1.82 -8.08 1.86
CA VAL A 188 2.35 -9.25 1.15
C VAL A 188 3.59 -9.85 1.82
N ASN A 189 4.03 -9.29 2.95
CA ASN A 189 5.20 -9.76 3.71
C ASN A 189 4.87 -10.31 5.10
N PHE A 190 3.59 -10.50 5.42
CA PHE A 190 3.16 -10.89 6.78
C PHE A 190 3.84 -12.16 7.29
N GLU A 191 3.97 -13.18 6.46
CA GLU A 191 4.62 -14.44 6.85
C GLU A 191 6.15 -14.35 6.91
N GLY A 192 6.69 -13.21 6.54
CA GLY A 192 8.07 -12.83 6.78
C GLY A 192 9.14 -13.61 6.01
N ALA A 193 10.38 -13.45 6.46
CA ALA A 193 11.58 -13.98 5.84
C ALA A 193 11.80 -15.51 6.00
N LYS A 194 10.77 -16.29 6.34
CA LYS A 194 10.90 -17.75 6.48
C LYS A 194 11.44 -18.43 5.22
N PHE A 195 11.37 -17.74 4.09
CA PHE A 195 11.57 -18.31 2.76
C PHE A 195 12.77 -17.76 2.00
N LEU A 196 13.60 -16.93 2.60
CA LEU A 196 14.83 -16.48 1.97
C LEU A 196 15.95 -17.54 2.02
N GLY A 197 15.79 -18.53 2.90
CA GLY A 197 16.87 -19.46 3.24
C GLY A 197 18.04 -18.75 3.93
N PRO A 198 19.15 -19.45 4.21
CA PRO A 198 20.37 -18.78 4.68
C PRO A 198 20.91 -17.87 3.56
N PRO A 199 21.28 -16.61 3.88
CA PRO A 199 21.80 -15.70 2.88
C PRO A 199 23.15 -16.20 2.33
N ALA A 200 23.29 -16.27 1.01
CA ALA A 200 24.49 -16.75 0.33
C ALA A 200 25.40 -15.60 -0.18
N SER A 201 25.06 -14.35 0.11
CA SER A 201 25.81 -13.18 -0.34
C SER A 201 25.64 -12.00 0.63
N VAL A 202 26.53 -11.01 0.56
CA VAL A 202 26.45 -9.78 1.33
C VAL A 202 25.13 -9.05 1.06
N VAL A 203 24.71 -8.97 -0.20
CA VAL A 203 23.41 -8.38 -0.58
C VAL A 203 22.26 -9.16 0.04
N GLY A 204 22.32 -10.49 0.04
CA GLY A 204 21.33 -11.34 0.71
C GLY A 204 21.23 -11.08 2.22
N VAL A 205 22.35 -10.91 2.91
CA VAL A 205 22.41 -10.55 4.34
C VAL A 205 21.73 -9.21 4.57
N LEU A 206 22.07 -8.18 3.79
CA LEU A 206 21.48 -6.85 3.93
C LEU A 206 19.96 -6.86 3.70
N LEU A 207 19.49 -7.51 2.64
CA LEU A 207 18.07 -7.64 2.34
C LEU A 207 17.30 -8.37 3.46
N GLN A 208 17.88 -9.47 3.96
CA GLN A 208 17.25 -10.23 5.05
C GLN A 208 17.23 -9.44 6.36
N SER A 209 18.31 -8.72 6.67
CA SER A 209 18.37 -7.83 7.85
C SER A 209 17.31 -6.71 7.76
N MET A 210 17.14 -6.11 6.58
CA MET A 210 16.09 -5.13 6.31
C MET A 210 14.69 -5.73 6.57
N LEU A 211 14.39 -6.91 6.02
CA LEU A 211 13.10 -7.58 6.22
C LEU A 211 12.84 -7.93 7.69
N VAL A 212 13.87 -8.33 8.43
CA VAL A 212 13.75 -8.58 9.88
C VAL A 212 13.45 -7.28 10.63
N GLY A 213 14.16 -6.19 10.33
CA GLY A 213 13.96 -4.89 10.97
C GLY A 213 12.57 -4.29 10.72
N GLN A 214 11.99 -4.53 9.56
CA GLN A 214 10.64 -4.02 9.21
C GLN A 214 9.50 -4.63 10.05
N ARG A 215 9.66 -5.83 10.61
CA ARG A 215 8.56 -6.58 11.24
C ARG A 215 7.84 -5.83 12.33
N THR A 216 8.57 -5.17 13.22
CA THR A 216 7.98 -4.41 14.33
C THR A 216 7.19 -3.22 13.83
N ALA A 217 7.73 -2.47 12.87
CA ALA A 217 7.05 -1.32 12.27
C ALA A 217 5.79 -1.74 11.53
N VAL A 218 5.85 -2.82 10.75
CA VAL A 218 4.70 -3.36 10.02
C VAL A 218 3.62 -3.84 10.99
N ALA A 219 3.98 -4.54 12.08
CA ALA A 219 3.01 -4.98 13.08
C ALA A 219 2.23 -3.80 13.68
N HIS A 220 2.90 -2.68 13.95
CA HIS A 220 2.24 -1.46 14.41
C HIS A 220 1.32 -0.87 13.33
N GLN A 221 1.78 -0.76 12.07
CA GLN A 221 0.96 -0.24 10.97
C GLN A 221 -0.30 -1.09 10.72
N ARG A 222 -0.19 -2.41 10.84
CA ARG A 222 -1.35 -3.32 10.72
C ARG A 222 -2.45 -3.01 11.72
N GLN A 223 -2.10 -2.62 12.95
CA GLN A 223 -3.07 -2.25 14.00
C GLN A 223 -3.80 -0.93 13.71
N LEU A 224 -3.27 -0.09 12.83
CA LEU A 224 -3.88 1.18 12.42
C LEU A 224 -4.86 1.03 11.25
N ALA A 225 -4.87 -0.12 10.57
CA ALA A 225 -5.80 -0.44 9.49
C ALA A 225 -7.11 -1.01 10.05
N ASP A 226 -8.23 -0.78 9.35
CA ASP A 226 -9.52 -1.36 9.71
C ASP A 226 -9.67 -2.79 9.18
N VAL A 227 -9.14 -3.04 7.97
CA VAL A 227 -9.06 -4.39 7.39
C VAL A 227 -7.64 -4.62 6.86
N VAL A 228 -7.06 -5.79 7.18
CA VAL A 228 -5.76 -6.19 6.67
C VAL A 228 -5.87 -7.49 5.90
N LEU A 229 -5.54 -7.44 4.62
CA LEU A 229 -5.38 -8.59 3.76
C LEU A 229 -3.94 -9.11 3.86
N SER A 230 -3.79 -10.40 4.04
CA SER A 230 -2.50 -11.09 4.07
C SER A 230 -2.51 -12.23 3.06
N PRO A 231 -2.22 -11.97 1.78
CA PRO A 231 -2.13 -13.01 0.77
C PRO A 231 -1.15 -14.11 1.18
N ALA A 232 -1.51 -15.38 0.95
CA ALA A 232 -0.72 -16.55 1.32
C ALA A 232 0.47 -16.74 0.35
N VAL A 233 1.38 -15.77 0.32
CA VAL A 233 2.55 -15.73 -0.60
C VAL A 233 3.88 -16.03 0.10
N GLY A 234 3.84 -16.37 1.39
CA GLY A 234 5.04 -16.58 2.20
C GLY A 234 5.93 -17.73 1.70
N HIS A 235 5.36 -18.74 1.06
CA HIS A 235 6.08 -19.89 0.47
C HIS A 235 6.75 -19.58 -0.88
N MET A 236 6.51 -18.39 -1.47
CA MET A 236 7.09 -17.94 -2.72
C MET A 236 8.19 -16.93 -2.47
N ARG A 237 9.26 -16.99 -3.27
CA ARG A 237 10.40 -16.08 -3.13
C ARG A 237 10.07 -14.68 -3.66
N TRP A 238 10.73 -13.69 -3.11
CA TRP A 238 10.59 -12.29 -3.49
C TRP A 238 11.04 -11.99 -4.95
N ASP A 239 11.84 -12.86 -5.55
CA ASP A 239 12.42 -12.70 -6.89
C ASP A 239 11.74 -13.54 -7.99
N GLU A 240 10.71 -14.33 -7.66
CA GLU A 240 10.03 -15.25 -8.58
C GLU A 240 8.95 -14.58 -9.44
N MET A 241 9.33 -13.57 -10.24
CA MET A 241 8.39 -12.89 -11.18
C MET A 241 7.72 -13.86 -12.18
N GLY A 242 8.33 -15.02 -12.43
CA GLY A 242 7.76 -16.05 -13.31
C GLY A 242 6.47 -16.69 -12.76
N ARG A 243 6.20 -16.57 -11.46
CA ARG A 243 5.02 -17.11 -10.79
C ARG A 243 3.90 -16.07 -10.65
N ALA A 244 3.84 -15.11 -11.55
CA ALA A 244 2.88 -14.00 -11.49
C ALA A 244 1.43 -14.47 -11.32
N ALA A 245 1.01 -15.56 -12.01
CA ALA A 245 -0.35 -16.08 -11.89
C ALA A 245 -0.69 -16.56 -10.47
N GLU A 246 0.25 -17.20 -9.78
CA GLU A 246 0.05 -17.70 -8.43
C GLU A 246 -0.01 -16.56 -7.41
N PHE A 247 0.85 -15.54 -7.55
CA PHE A 247 0.77 -14.34 -6.71
C PHE A 247 -0.56 -13.61 -6.89
N ILE A 248 -1.01 -13.42 -8.13
CA ILE A 248 -2.27 -12.74 -8.45
C ILE A 248 -3.43 -13.52 -7.84
N GLU A 249 -3.47 -14.86 -7.97
CA GLU A 249 -4.55 -15.66 -7.39
C GLU A 249 -4.56 -15.59 -5.85
N ALA A 250 -3.41 -15.71 -5.19
CA ALA A 250 -3.33 -15.56 -3.74
C ALA A 250 -3.85 -14.19 -3.25
N GLY A 251 -3.59 -13.13 -4.02
CA GLY A 251 -4.13 -11.81 -3.74
C GLY A 251 -5.65 -11.74 -3.91
N ALA A 252 -6.18 -12.38 -4.96
CA ALA A 252 -7.62 -12.45 -5.21
C ALA A 252 -8.35 -13.25 -4.12
N GLU A 253 -7.80 -14.38 -3.69
CA GLU A 253 -8.35 -15.16 -2.58
C GLU A 253 -8.42 -14.36 -1.28
N ALA A 254 -7.34 -13.67 -0.93
CA ALA A 254 -7.31 -12.82 0.27
C ALA A 254 -8.35 -11.68 0.20
N ALA A 255 -8.54 -11.09 -0.98
CA ALA A 255 -9.52 -10.04 -1.18
C ALA A 255 -10.96 -10.57 -1.08
N ARG A 256 -11.28 -11.70 -1.72
CA ARG A 256 -12.61 -12.35 -1.60
C ARG A 256 -12.96 -12.64 -0.14
N ALA A 257 -12.00 -13.14 0.63
CA ALA A 257 -12.20 -13.41 2.06
C ALA A 257 -12.45 -12.13 2.89
N ALA A 258 -11.87 -10.99 2.49
CA ALA A 258 -12.00 -9.73 3.20
C ALA A 258 -13.24 -8.90 2.77
N MET A 259 -13.84 -9.16 1.60
CA MET A 259 -14.95 -8.36 1.06
C MET A 259 -16.13 -8.19 2.04
N PRO A 260 -16.59 -9.22 2.77
CA PRO A 260 -17.70 -9.03 3.72
C PRO A 260 -17.39 -7.97 4.79
N ALA A 261 -16.19 -8.02 5.38
CA ALA A 261 -15.77 -7.06 6.40
C ALA A 261 -15.60 -5.64 5.82
N ILE A 262 -15.11 -5.52 4.58
CA ILE A 262 -14.97 -4.22 3.90
C ILE A 262 -16.36 -3.64 3.65
N THR A 263 -17.30 -4.44 3.16
CA THR A 263 -18.66 -4.01 2.86
C THR A 263 -19.38 -3.52 4.12
N GLU A 264 -19.29 -4.28 5.22
CA GLU A 264 -19.86 -3.90 6.52
C GLU A 264 -19.37 -2.53 7.01
N LEU A 265 -18.09 -2.23 6.83
CA LEU A 265 -17.51 -0.94 7.22
C LEU A 265 -17.96 0.24 6.35
N LEU A 266 -18.42 -0.03 5.13
CA LEU A 266 -18.86 0.98 4.18
C LEU A 266 -20.38 1.20 4.21
N GLU A 267 -21.14 0.30 4.83
CA GLU A 267 -22.58 0.48 5.01
C GLU A 267 -22.85 1.69 5.90
N PRO A 268 -23.85 2.52 5.57
CA PRO A 268 -24.31 3.59 6.45
C PRO A 268 -24.70 2.97 7.79
N GLN A 269 -24.02 3.36 8.87
CA GLN A 269 -24.42 2.90 10.21
C GLN A 269 -25.83 3.43 10.50
N PRO A 270 -26.79 2.59 10.90
CA PRO A 270 -28.10 3.06 11.31
C PRO A 270 -27.91 4.06 12.43
N GLU A 271 -28.67 5.17 12.38
CA GLU A 271 -28.71 6.13 13.50
C GLU A 271 -29.00 5.34 14.78
N GLU A 272 -28.07 5.31 15.74
CA GLU A 272 -28.39 4.87 17.09
C GLU A 272 -29.51 5.77 17.59
N GLY A 273 -30.73 5.24 17.52
CA GLY A 273 -31.97 5.99 17.77
C GLY A 273 -31.91 6.69 19.11
N GLN A 274 -32.19 7.96 19.12
CA GLN A 274 -32.61 8.76 20.29
C GLN A 274 -33.86 8.17 21.01
N GLY A 275 -34.23 6.91 20.72
CA GLY A 275 -35.48 6.29 21.12
C GLY A 275 -35.59 5.86 22.61
N TRP A 276 -34.47 5.74 23.33
CA TRP A 276 -34.55 5.17 24.69
C TRP A 276 -34.55 6.19 25.82
N PHE A 277 -34.08 7.41 25.60
CA PHE A 277 -34.03 8.43 26.66
C PHE A 277 -35.35 9.20 26.85
N ASN A 278 -36.27 9.20 25.89
CA ASN A 278 -37.54 9.91 26.01
C ASN A 278 -38.63 9.11 26.74
N LEU A 279 -38.51 7.79 26.90
CA LEU A 279 -39.51 7.00 27.62
C LEU A 279 -39.35 7.00 29.14
N ARG A 280 -38.19 7.38 29.68
CA ARG A 280 -38.00 7.51 31.15
C ARG A 280 -38.45 8.84 31.72
N ARG A 281 -38.44 9.91 30.91
CA ARG A 281 -38.91 11.24 31.38
C ARG A 281 -40.44 11.42 31.42
N ALA A 282 -41.19 10.51 30.78
CA ALA A 282 -42.68 10.59 30.79
C ALA A 282 -43.31 9.86 31.98
N ARG A 283 -42.57 9.00 32.72
CA ARG A 283 -43.10 8.25 33.87
C ARG A 283 -42.97 8.97 35.23
N ASP A 284 -42.14 10.00 35.33
CA ASP A 284 -41.90 10.70 36.61
C ASP A 284 -42.71 11.99 36.80
N ARG A 285 -43.80 12.19 36.03
CA ARG A 285 -44.77 13.27 36.24
C ARG A 285 -46.15 12.72 36.56
N GLN A 286 -46.31 12.05 37.69
CA GLN A 286 -47.60 11.98 38.35
C GLN A 286 -47.64 12.98 39.50
N PRO A 287 -48.58 13.91 39.53
CA PRO A 287 -48.75 14.83 40.66
C PRO A 287 -49.26 14.05 41.85
N LEU A 288 -48.64 14.26 43.00
CA LEU A 288 -49.16 13.91 44.30
C LEU A 288 -50.52 14.61 44.45
N LYS A 289 -51.57 13.83 44.66
CA LYS A 289 -52.84 14.33 45.11
C LYS A 289 -52.87 14.31 46.65
N ASP A 290 -53.30 15.43 47.23
CA ASP A 290 -53.58 15.65 48.64
C ASP A 290 -54.47 14.60 49.24
#